data_72165c65db404d7aaffc12322dec74ad
#
_entry.id   72165c65db404d7aaffc12322dec74ad
#
_cell.length_a   1.000
_cell.length_b   1.000
_cell.length_c   1.000
_cell.angle_alpha   90.00
_cell.angle_beta   90.00
_cell.angle_gamma   90.00
#
_symmetry.space_group_name_H-M   'P 1'
#
loop_
_entity.id
_entity.type
_entity.pdbx_description
1 polymer ?
#
loop_
_entity_poly.entity_id
_entity_poly.type
_entity_poly.pdbx_seq_one_letter_code
_entity_poly.pdbx_strand_id
1 'polypeptide(L)'
;MSRPAPLLLLIALASVLMLAGALIAQHVFGWEPCTLCVQIRLWLCLTAVIGLLLSAASAARQTWLAVLLWPLLLAASGMALIDNAHVTLIEVGIMESFSCSPFPFYYQVLPLHEYWPGVFMSGGVCGMNDYKILGLPFTVWTLASIAALFALVLTTLWRSIRGKR
;
A
#
# COMPACT_ATOMS: atom_id res chain seq x y z
N MET A 1 -2.31 12.73 -27.30
CA MET A 1 -2.87 11.69 -26.39
C MET A 1 -1.81 11.35 -25.35
N SER A 2 -1.96 11.86 -24.14
CA SER A 2 -1.00 11.55 -23.05
C SER A 2 -1.18 10.09 -22.65
N ARG A 3 -0.17 9.27 -22.94
CA ARG A 3 -0.17 7.86 -22.54
C ARG A 3 -0.13 7.79 -21.00
N PRO A 4 -0.98 6.99 -20.33
CA PRO A 4 -0.97 6.87 -18.88
C PRO A 4 0.28 6.14 -18.33
N ALA A 5 1.09 5.54 -19.23
CA ALA A 5 2.27 4.74 -18.87
C ALA A 5 3.24 5.43 -17.88
N PRO A 6 3.67 6.70 -18.07
CA PRO A 6 4.60 7.32 -17.12
C PRO A 6 3.97 7.56 -15.73
N LEU A 7 2.67 7.86 -15.66
CA LEU A 7 1.98 8.01 -14.38
C LEU A 7 1.82 6.68 -13.65
N LEU A 8 1.58 5.59 -14.39
CA LEU A 8 1.52 4.23 -13.83
C LEU A 8 2.89 3.78 -13.32
N LEU A 9 3.96 4.12 -14.03
CA LEU A 9 5.32 3.89 -13.55
C LEU A 9 5.63 4.69 -12.29
N LEU A 10 5.15 5.94 -12.21
CA LEU A 10 5.28 6.76 -11.00
C LEU A 10 4.53 6.14 -9.80
N ILE A 11 3.31 5.60 -10.01
CA ILE A 11 2.55 4.88 -8.98
C ILE A 11 3.35 3.68 -8.47
N ALA A 12 3.89 2.87 -9.38
CA ALA A 12 4.70 1.71 -9.00
C ALA A 12 5.95 2.12 -8.21
N LEU A 13 6.68 3.12 -8.68
CA LEU A 13 7.87 3.64 -8.00
C LEU A 13 7.54 4.21 -6.62
N ALA A 14 6.48 4.98 -6.51
CA ALA A 14 6.04 5.53 -5.22
C ALA A 14 5.69 4.41 -4.22
N SER A 15 5.00 3.35 -4.67
CA SER A 15 4.69 2.18 -3.83
C SER A 15 5.96 1.46 -3.35
N VAL A 16 6.95 1.27 -4.22
CA VAL A 16 8.25 0.69 -3.85
C VAL A 16 9.00 1.57 -2.86
N LEU A 17 9.01 2.89 -3.05
CA LEU A 17 9.66 3.83 -2.12
C LEU A 17 9.00 3.83 -0.74
N MET A 18 7.66 3.76 -0.67
CA MET A 18 6.95 3.63 0.60
C MET A 18 7.28 2.32 1.30
N LEU A 19 7.35 1.21 0.57
CA LEU A 19 7.75 -0.08 1.11
C LEU A 19 9.20 -0.03 1.63
N ALA A 20 10.12 0.54 0.86
CA ALA A 20 11.51 0.71 1.27
C ALA A 20 11.61 1.57 2.55
N GLY A 21 10.86 2.65 2.65
CA GLY A 21 10.79 3.48 3.87
C GLY A 21 10.30 2.70 5.08
N ALA A 22 9.27 1.84 4.92
CA ALA A 22 8.78 0.99 5.99
C ALA A 22 9.81 -0.08 6.43
N LEU A 23 10.60 -0.62 5.49
CA LEU A 23 11.67 -1.57 5.80
C LEU A 23 12.87 -0.87 6.47
N ILE A 24 13.21 0.34 6.07
CA ILE A 24 14.23 1.15 6.74
C ILE A 24 13.79 1.44 8.19
N ALA A 25 12.54 1.83 8.40
CA ALA A 25 12.00 2.05 9.74
C ALA A 25 12.12 0.81 10.62
N GLN A 26 11.85 -0.37 10.08
CA GLN A 26 11.98 -1.63 10.81
C GLN A 26 13.45 -2.01 11.08
N HIS A 27 14.29 -2.05 10.06
CA HIS A 27 15.64 -2.64 10.18
C HIS A 27 16.69 -1.66 10.71
N VAL A 28 16.52 -0.36 10.48
CA VAL A 28 17.48 0.67 10.94
C VAL A 28 17.07 1.25 12.29
N PHE A 29 15.77 1.55 12.47
CA PHE A 29 15.26 2.14 13.71
C PHE A 29 14.67 1.12 14.68
N GLY A 30 14.59 -0.17 14.33
CA GLY A 30 14.05 -1.22 15.18
C GLY A 30 12.54 -1.11 15.41
N TRP A 31 11.81 -0.46 14.51
CA TRP A 31 10.36 -0.29 14.64
C TRP A 31 9.63 -1.57 14.23
N GLU A 32 9.13 -2.31 15.19
CA GLU A 32 8.41 -3.55 14.91
C GLU A 32 7.04 -3.29 14.26
N PRO A 33 6.77 -3.88 13.08
CA PRO A 33 5.51 -3.67 12.38
C PRO A 33 4.38 -4.45 13.06
N CYS A 34 3.23 -3.79 13.22
CA CYS A 34 2.00 -4.44 13.63
C CYS A 34 1.39 -5.29 12.50
N THR A 35 0.38 -6.08 12.80
CA THR A 35 -0.33 -6.94 11.83
C THR A 35 -0.86 -6.17 10.62
N LEU A 36 -1.57 -5.05 10.84
CA LEU A 36 -2.06 -4.19 9.76
C LEU A 36 -0.91 -3.56 8.97
N CYS A 37 0.20 -3.19 9.64
CA CYS A 37 1.38 -2.63 8.97
C CYS A 37 1.97 -3.61 7.94
N VAL A 38 2.06 -4.89 8.30
CA VAL A 38 2.54 -5.95 7.40
C VAL A 38 1.55 -6.19 6.25
N GLN A 39 0.26 -6.10 6.53
CA GLN A 39 -0.80 -6.22 5.53
C GLN A 39 -0.76 -5.08 4.50
N ILE A 40 -0.52 -3.84 4.94
CA ILE A 40 -0.30 -2.69 4.07
C ILE A 40 0.90 -2.91 3.14
N ARG A 41 1.99 -3.54 3.63
CA ARG A 41 3.14 -3.89 2.77
C ARG A 41 2.76 -4.81 1.62
N LEU A 42 1.90 -5.81 1.87
CA LEU A 42 1.39 -6.68 0.81
C LEU A 42 0.62 -5.87 -0.24
N TRP A 43 -0.27 -4.97 0.20
CA TRP A 43 -1.03 -4.11 -0.72
C TRP A 43 -0.13 -3.18 -1.53
N LEU A 44 0.93 -2.63 -0.94
CA LEU A 44 1.92 -1.80 -1.65
C LEU A 44 2.71 -2.62 -2.68
N CYS A 45 3.12 -3.86 -2.34
CA CYS A 45 3.74 -4.79 -3.29
C CYS A 45 2.82 -5.06 -4.49
N LEU A 46 1.55 -5.40 -4.22
CA LEU A 46 0.56 -5.64 -5.27
C LEU A 46 0.33 -4.39 -6.12
N THR A 47 0.21 -3.21 -5.50
CA THR A 47 0.05 -1.93 -6.21
C THR A 47 1.25 -1.66 -7.13
N ALA A 48 2.48 -1.92 -6.67
CA ALA A 48 3.69 -1.76 -7.47
C ALA A 48 3.70 -2.71 -8.68
N VAL A 49 3.47 -4.01 -8.46
CA VAL A 49 3.47 -5.02 -9.53
C VAL A 49 2.37 -4.76 -10.54
N ILE A 50 1.13 -4.51 -10.09
CA ILE A 50 0.01 -4.24 -10.98
C ILE A 50 0.23 -2.93 -11.74
N GLY A 51 0.77 -1.90 -11.09
CA GLY A 51 1.12 -0.62 -11.72
C GLY A 51 2.15 -0.79 -12.85
N LEU A 52 3.20 -1.61 -12.63
CA LEU A 52 4.19 -1.96 -13.66
C LEU A 52 3.57 -2.73 -14.81
N LEU A 53 2.78 -3.77 -14.53
CA LEU A 53 2.10 -4.56 -15.55
C LEU A 53 1.14 -3.70 -16.38
N LEU A 54 0.38 -2.82 -15.74
CA LEU A 54 -0.54 -1.91 -16.41
C LEU A 54 0.20 -0.85 -17.25
N SER A 55 1.36 -0.38 -16.77
CA SER A 55 2.24 0.51 -17.55
C SER A 55 2.72 -0.18 -18.81
N ALA A 56 3.21 -1.42 -18.72
CA ALA A 56 3.65 -2.24 -19.84
C ALA A 56 2.50 -2.54 -20.82
N ALA A 57 1.32 -2.95 -20.31
CA ALA A 57 0.13 -3.19 -21.12
C ALA A 57 -0.34 -1.94 -21.88
N SER A 58 -0.25 -0.78 -21.21
CA SER A 58 -0.59 0.52 -21.85
C SER A 58 0.41 0.91 -22.94
N ALA A 59 1.69 0.63 -22.74
CA ALA A 59 2.75 0.85 -23.74
C ALA A 59 2.57 -0.08 -24.96
N ALA A 60 2.23 -1.36 -24.71
CA ALA A 60 1.97 -2.37 -25.72
C ALA A 60 0.58 -2.27 -26.37
N ARG A 61 -0.25 -1.29 -25.99
CA ARG A 61 -1.64 -1.09 -26.47
C ARG A 61 -2.57 -2.29 -26.22
N GLN A 62 -2.31 -3.09 -25.22
CA GLN A 62 -3.13 -4.26 -24.86
C GLN A 62 -4.33 -3.81 -24.00
N THR A 63 -5.42 -3.47 -24.66
CA THR A 63 -6.61 -2.90 -24.00
C THR A 63 -7.33 -3.88 -23.08
N TRP A 64 -7.36 -5.18 -23.41
CA TRP A 64 -8.01 -6.20 -22.60
C TRP A 64 -7.31 -6.40 -21.25
N LEU A 65 -5.97 -6.43 -21.25
CA LEU A 65 -5.18 -6.48 -20.00
C LEU A 65 -5.41 -5.24 -19.15
N ALA A 66 -5.46 -4.07 -19.76
CA ALA A 66 -5.73 -2.83 -19.04
C ALA A 66 -7.11 -2.87 -18.34
N VAL A 67 -8.14 -3.41 -18.98
CA VAL A 67 -9.48 -3.55 -18.38
C VAL A 67 -9.47 -4.46 -17.16
N LEU A 68 -8.68 -5.54 -17.18
CA LEU A 68 -8.55 -6.47 -16.06
C LEU A 68 -7.68 -5.90 -14.92
N LEU A 69 -6.60 -5.20 -15.24
CA LEU A 69 -5.64 -4.72 -14.24
C LEU A 69 -6.10 -3.46 -13.51
N TRP A 70 -6.94 -2.60 -14.11
CA TRP A 70 -7.42 -1.38 -13.46
C TRP A 70 -8.23 -1.65 -12.18
N PRO A 71 -9.25 -2.54 -12.15
CA PRO A 71 -9.95 -2.84 -10.92
C PRO A 71 -9.04 -3.46 -9.85
N LEU A 72 -8.05 -4.28 -10.25
CA LEU A 72 -7.07 -4.82 -9.31
C LEU A 72 -6.18 -3.74 -8.70
N LEU A 73 -5.74 -2.75 -9.49
CA LEU A 73 -4.95 -1.61 -9.00
C LEU A 73 -5.76 -0.76 -8.02
N LEU A 74 -7.04 -0.50 -8.35
CA LEU A 74 -7.96 0.22 -7.46
C LEU A 74 -8.19 -0.54 -6.16
N ALA A 75 -8.42 -1.86 -6.23
CA ALA A 75 -8.62 -2.70 -5.06
C ALA A 75 -7.38 -2.72 -4.16
N ALA A 76 -6.19 -2.99 -4.71
CA ALA A 76 -4.95 -3.05 -3.94
C ALA A 76 -4.63 -1.71 -3.26
N SER A 77 -4.68 -0.60 -4.00
CA SER A 77 -4.40 0.74 -3.44
C SER A 77 -5.49 1.21 -2.47
N GLY A 78 -6.76 0.84 -2.71
CA GLY A 78 -7.88 1.13 -1.83
C GLY A 78 -7.80 0.36 -0.51
N MET A 79 -7.46 -0.92 -0.56
CA MET A 79 -7.25 -1.73 0.65
C MET A 79 -6.06 -1.24 1.47
N ALA A 80 -4.95 -0.83 0.83
CA ALA A 80 -3.85 -0.18 1.52
C ALA A 80 -4.30 1.07 2.29
N LEU A 81 -5.18 1.88 1.69
CA LEU A 81 -5.71 3.09 2.32
C LEU A 81 -6.64 2.75 3.50
N ILE A 82 -7.52 1.76 3.35
CA ILE A 82 -8.45 1.31 4.40
C ILE A 82 -7.68 0.76 5.60
N ASP A 83 -6.74 -0.16 5.39
CA ASP A 83 -5.94 -0.75 6.46
C ASP A 83 -5.08 0.31 7.18
N ASN A 84 -4.52 1.27 6.42
CA ASN A 84 -3.75 2.35 7.02
C ASN A 84 -4.63 3.33 7.80
N ALA A 85 -5.83 3.65 7.31
CA ALA A 85 -6.79 4.45 8.06
C ALA A 85 -7.19 3.75 9.36
N HIS A 86 -7.43 2.44 9.30
CA HIS A 86 -7.78 1.64 10.48
C HIS A 86 -6.69 1.66 11.55
N VAL A 87 -5.44 1.36 11.19
CA VAL A 87 -4.33 1.41 12.17
C VAL A 87 -4.10 2.83 12.70
N THR A 88 -4.27 3.86 11.87
CA THR A 88 -4.14 5.25 12.31
C THR A 88 -5.21 5.62 13.34
N LEU A 89 -6.47 5.21 13.13
CA LEU A 89 -7.56 5.45 14.07
C LEU A 89 -7.33 4.75 15.42
N ILE A 90 -6.70 3.58 15.41
CA ILE A 90 -6.30 2.89 16.65
C ILE A 90 -5.18 3.67 17.34
N GLU A 91 -4.14 4.10 16.63
CA GLU A 91 -3.00 4.81 17.23
C GLU A 91 -3.33 6.21 17.76
N VAL A 92 -4.31 6.88 17.15
CA VAL A 92 -4.81 8.17 17.68
C VAL A 92 -5.86 8.00 18.79
N GLY A 93 -6.21 6.76 19.19
CA GLY A 93 -7.12 6.46 20.29
C GLY A 93 -8.61 6.62 19.98
N ILE A 94 -8.99 6.68 18.71
CA ILE A 94 -10.41 6.75 18.29
C ILE A 94 -11.03 5.36 18.25
N MET A 95 -10.24 4.33 17.92
CA MET A 95 -10.66 2.93 17.90
C MET A 95 -9.85 2.10 18.91
N GLU A 96 -10.48 1.06 19.46
CA GLU A 96 -9.80 0.16 20.38
C GLU A 96 -8.86 -0.82 19.66
N SER A 97 -7.75 -1.18 20.31
CA SER A 97 -6.73 -2.10 19.77
C SER A 97 -7.28 -3.51 19.49
N PHE A 98 -8.36 -3.91 20.15
CA PHE A 98 -9.04 -5.21 19.93
C PHE A 98 -9.63 -5.37 18.52
N SER A 99 -9.80 -4.27 17.79
CA SER A 99 -10.25 -4.33 16.38
C SER A 99 -9.18 -4.83 15.41
N CYS A 100 -7.93 -4.93 15.85
CA CYS A 100 -6.82 -5.45 15.05
C CYS A 100 -6.74 -6.97 15.18
N SER A 101 -6.85 -7.67 14.05
CA SER A 101 -6.66 -9.12 14.03
C SER A 101 -5.24 -9.49 14.49
N PRO A 102 -5.05 -10.56 15.29
CA PRO A 102 -3.72 -11.01 15.72
C PRO A 102 -2.84 -11.52 14.57
N PHE A 103 -3.45 -11.96 13.48
CA PHE A 103 -2.74 -12.46 12.30
C PHE A 103 -3.26 -11.78 11.02
N PRO A 104 -2.35 -11.47 10.04
CA PRO A 104 -2.76 -11.02 8.72
C PRO A 104 -3.66 -12.05 8.04
N PHE A 105 -4.69 -11.58 7.33
CA PHE A 105 -5.68 -12.46 6.69
C PHE A 105 -5.08 -13.47 5.72
N TYR A 106 -3.94 -13.15 5.12
CA TYR A 106 -3.29 -13.96 4.09
C TYR A 106 -2.37 -15.06 4.64
N TYR A 107 -2.07 -15.10 5.94
CA TYR A 107 -1.14 -16.08 6.52
C TYR A 107 -1.54 -17.54 6.26
N GLN A 108 -2.84 -17.83 6.25
CA GLN A 108 -3.37 -19.18 6.01
C GLN A 108 -3.29 -19.62 4.54
N VAL A 109 -3.29 -18.65 3.60
CA VAL A 109 -3.31 -18.92 2.15
C VAL A 109 -1.93 -18.72 1.53
N LEU A 110 -1.20 -17.70 1.99
CA LEU A 110 0.11 -17.31 1.51
C LEU A 110 1.03 -17.10 2.71
N PRO A 111 1.81 -18.10 3.14
CA PRO A 111 2.69 -17.99 4.30
C PRO A 111 3.96 -17.16 3.99
N LEU A 112 3.78 -15.91 3.56
CA LEU A 112 4.87 -14.99 3.19
C LEU A 112 5.81 -14.71 4.36
N HIS A 113 5.33 -14.80 5.59
CA HIS A 113 6.13 -14.63 6.80
C HIS A 113 7.17 -15.75 6.99
N GLU A 114 6.93 -16.95 6.45
CA GLU A 114 7.89 -18.04 6.46
C GLU A 114 8.98 -17.86 5.39
N TYR A 115 8.59 -17.38 4.18
CA TYR A 115 9.52 -17.20 3.07
C TYR A 115 10.34 -15.91 3.18
N TRP A 116 9.70 -14.81 3.64
CA TRP A 116 10.34 -13.48 3.79
C TRP A 116 10.01 -12.86 5.14
N PRO A 117 10.51 -13.42 6.25
CA PRO A 117 10.19 -12.94 7.61
C PRO A 117 10.60 -11.48 7.81
N GLY A 118 11.74 -11.04 7.24
CA GLY A 118 12.19 -9.64 7.34
C GLY A 118 11.24 -8.61 6.73
N VAL A 119 10.27 -9.03 5.90
CA VAL A 119 9.30 -8.14 5.25
C VAL A 119 7.89 -8.35 5.80
N PHE A 120 7.48 -9.61 6.00
CA PHE A 120 6.09 -9.99 6.26
C PHE A 120 5.83 -10.57 7.65
N MET A 121 6.82 -10.59 8.55
CA MET A 121 6.59 -10.99 9.94
C MET A 121 6.13 -9.79 10.76
N SER A 122 5.04 -9.97 11.51
CA SER A 122 4.54 -8.98 12.49
C SER A 122 5.12 -9.30 13.86
N GLY A 123 5.73 -8.31 14.53
CA GLY A 123 6.23 -8.44 15.90
C GLY A 123 5.56 -7.46 16.86
N GLY A 124 4.98 -6.37 16.33
CA GLY A 124 4.33 -5.33 17.11
C GLY A 124 2.84 -5.53 17.31
N VAL A 125 2.28 -4.84 18.28
CA VAL A 125 0.85 -4.81 18.59
C VAL A 125 0.25 -3.48 18.11
N CYS A 126 -0.93 -3.53 17.45
CA CYS A 126 -1.61 -2.33 16.99
C CYS A 126 -1.96 -1.40 18.17
N GLY A 127 -1.64 -0.11 18.02
CA GLY A 127 -1.96 0.92 19.03
C GLY A 127 -1.01 0.97 20.24
N MET A 128 0.01 0.10 20.29
CA MET A 128 1.02 0.12 21.35
C MET A 128 2.37 0.69 20.89
N ASN A 129 2.46 1.11 19.65
CA ASN A 129 3.70 1.63 19.07
C ASN A 129 3.78 3.15 19.23
N ASP A 130 4.71 3.63 20.08
CA ASP A 130 4.94 5.06 20.32
C ASP A 130 5.87 5.72 19.25
N TYR A 131 5.83 5.22 18.01
CA TYR A 131 6.66 5.77 16.94
C TYR A 131 6.10 7.10 16.43
N LYS A 132 6.71 8.20 16.87
CA LYS A 132 6.29 9.57 16.52
C LYS A 132 7.33 10.27 15.66
N ILE A 133 6.88 10.91 14.59
CA ILE A 133 7.67 11.83 13.77
C ILE A 133 7.03 13.21 13.88
N LEU A 134 7.82 14.23 14.29
CA LEU A 134 7.34 15.60 14.51
C LEU A 134 6.12 15.69 15.44
N GLY A 135 6.04 14.80 16.46
CA GLY A 135 4.94 14.78 17.42
C GLY A 135 3.66 14.05 16.98
N LEU A 136 3.59 13.58 15.74
CA LEU A 136 2.47 12.80 15.22
C LEU A 136 2.85 11.32 15.08
N PRO A 137 1.91 10.37 15.29
CA PRO A 137 2.13 8.96 15.00
C PRO A 137 2.64 8.75 13.57
N PHE A 138 3.56 7.80 13.39
CA PHE A 138 4.11 7.47 12.07
C PHE A 138 3.02 7.12 11.05
N THR A 139 1.95 6.47 11.51
CA THR A 139 0.81 6.05 10.68
C THR A 139 0.03 7.21 10.07
N VAL A 140 0.04 8.40 10.67
CA VAL A 140 -0.57 9.61 10.09
C VAL A 140 0.19 10.03 8.82
N TRP A 141 1.53 9.96 8.83
CA TRP A 141 2.36 10.28 7.67
C TRP A 141 2.20 9.25 6.56
N THR A 142 2.13 7.97 6.92
CA THR A 142 1.87 6.90 5.94
C THR A 142 0.46 7.01 5.38
N LEU A 143 -0.54 7.40 6.19
CA LEU A 143 -1.91 7.64 5.72
C LEU A 143 -1.97 8.76 4.67
N ALA A 144 -1.31 9.89 4.93
CA ALA A 144 -1.24 11.00 3.99
C ALA A 144 -0.57 10.57 2.67
N SER A 145 0.51 9.79 2.76
CA SER A 145 1.25 9.30 1.60
C SER A 145 0.43 8.30 0.77
N ILE A 146 -0.25 7.35 1.42
CA ILE A 146 -1.10 6.35 0.74
C ILE A 146 -2.36 7.01 0.16
N ALA A 147 -2.94 8.01 0.84
CA ALA A 147 -4.05 8.78 0.31
C ALA A 147 -3.65 9.56 -0.96
N ALA A 148 -2.46 10.17 -0.97
CA ALA A 148 -1.90 10.82 -2.16
C ALA A 148 -1.66 9.81 -3.29
N LEU A 149 -1.14 8.62 -2.99
CA LEU A 149 -0.97 7.53 -3.96
C LEU A 149 -2.32 7.11 -4.55
N PHE A 150 -3.33 6.90 -3.72
CA PHE A 150 -4.67 6.52 -4.18
C PHE A 150 -5.32 7.62 -5.04
N ALA A 151 -5.17 8.90 -4.66
CA ALA A 151 -5.60 10.03 -5.48
C ALA A 151 -4.89 10.07 -6.85
N LEU A 152 -3.60 9.73 -6.89
CA LEU A 152 -2.84 9.60 -8.14
C LEU A 152 -3.37 8.45 -9.01
N VAL A 153 -3.77 7.31 -8.41
CA VAL A 153 -4.42 6.19 -9.13
C VAL A 153 -5.74 6.66 -9.76
N LEU A 154 -6.60 7.33 -8.97
CA LEU A 154 -7.89 7.83 -9.46
C LEU A 154 -7.73 8.86 -10.58
N THR A 155 -6.81 9.82 -10.44
CA THR A 155 -6.57 10.83 -11.49
C THR A 155 -5.99 10.21 -12.76
N THR A 156 -5.16 9.19 -12.63
CA THR A 156 -4.59 8.46 -13.78
C THR A 156 -5.68 7.67 -14.51
N LEU A 157 -6.56 6.99 -13.77
CA LEU A 157 -7.73 6.31 -14.34
C LEU A 157 -8.64 7.30 -15.09
N TRP A 158 -8.97 8.42 -14.45
CA TRP A 158 -9.80 9.45 -15.04
C TRP A 158 -9.23 9.97 -16.37
N ARG A 159 -7.93 10.25 -16.41
CA ARG A 159 -7.23 10.66 -17.64
C ARG A 159 -7.25 9.56 -18.72
N SER A 160 -7.10 8.29 -18.31
CA SER A 160 -7.16 7.13 -19.22
C SER A 160 -8.52 6.98 -19.88
N ILE A 161 -9.61 7.22 -19.15
CA ILE A 161 -10.99 7.14 -19.66
C ILE A 161 -11.29 8.33 -20.60
N ARG A 162 -10.93 9.55 -20.18
CA ARG A 162 -11.16 10.77 -20.99
C ARG A 162 -10.33 10.80 -22.28
N GLY A 163 -9.12 10.27 -22.25
CA GLY A 163 -8.24 10.23 -23.43
C GLY A 163 -8.65 9.21 -24.51
N LYS A 164 -9.68 8.39 -24.23
CA LYS A 164 -10.27 7.45 -25.20
C LYS A 164 -11.49 8.04 -25.92
N ARG A 165 -12.01 9.17 -25.47
CA ARG A 165 -13.05 9.94 -26.18
C ARG A 165 -12.40 10.99 -27.08
#